data_d1adc29b2f0f5e7f163f2620633d4bab
#
_entry.id   d1adc29b2f0f5e7f163f2620633d4bab
#
_cell.length_a   1.000
_cell.length_b   1.000
_cell.length_c   1.000
_cell.angle_alpha   90.00
_cell.angle_beta   90.00
_cell.angle_gamma   90.00
#
_symmetry.space_group_name_H-M   'P 1'
#
loop_
_entity.id
_entity.type
_entity.pdbx_description
1 polymer ?
#
loop_
_entity_poly.entity_id
_entity_poly.type
_entity_poly.pdbx_seq_one_letter_code
_entity_poly.pdbx_strand_id
1 'polypeptide(L)'
;MTRIARFRRVLPLFGLFFLILFSAAFPLPAGRAAPPAMATPAPAVRPAAAPIYSYRVLHTYPHDSGAFTQGLVYTSSVLYEGTGLTGGRSSLRRVDLETGEVLQIHNLSSEYFGEGIVVLTSTIIQLTWQNHRAFVYDRDTFSETGHFTYTTEGWGLTFDGQRLIMSDGSSTLYFRDPQTFSVTGQVQVLDGTTPVTRLNELEYIDGEVYANVWLTNRIVRIDPTTGQVQAWIDLTGLRPPGADVLNGIAYDELGERLFVTGKLWPYLYEIELVLPVRSFLPLVVK
;
A
#
# COMPACT_ATOMS: atom_id res chain seq x y z
N MET A 1 -25.65 -55.94 29.38
CA MET A 1 -25.78 -55.74 30.83
C MET A 1 -26.27 -54.33 31.06
N THR A 2 -27.41 -54.25 31.29
CA THR A 2 -28.56 -53.67 31.98
C THR A 2 -28.17 -52.83 33.23
N ARG A 3 -28.68 -51.60 33.36
CA ARG A 3 -29.25 -50.96 34.55
C ARG A 3 -29.56 -49.49 34.26
N ILE A 4 -30.81 -49.14 34.10
CA ILE A 4 -31.97 -48.85 34.96
C ILE A 4 -31.92 -47.39 35.52
N ALA A 5 -32.97 -46.68 35.13
CA ALA A 5 -33.39 -45.36 35.53
C ALA A 5 -33.84 -45.26 37.01
N ARG A 6 -33.80 -44.06 37.58
CA ARG A 6 -34.62 -43.71 38.73
C ARG A 6 -35.24 -42.30 38.57
N PHE A 7 -36.56 -42.36 38.46
CA PHE A 7 -37.50 -41.26 38.65
C PHE A 7 -37.58 -40.90 40.14
N ARG A 8 -37.62 -39.60 40.49
CA ARG A 8 -38.18 -39.13 41.76
C ARG A 8 -39.23 -38.08 41.47
N ARG A 9 -40.45 -38.40 41.88
CA ARG A 9 -41.63 -37.52 42.03
C ARG A 9 -41.49 -36.67 43.27
N VAL A 10 -41.94 -35.42 43.20
CA VAL A 10 -42.23 -34.59 44.39
C VAL A 10 -43.62 -33.96 44.20
N LEU A 11 -44.43 -34.09 45.24
CA LEU A 11 -45.83 -33.74 45.40
C LEU A 11 -46.01 -32.20 45.65
N PRO A 12 -47.19 -31.66 45.41
CA PRO A 12 -47.51 -30.25 45.63
C PRO A 12 -47.98 -29.99 47.07
N LEU A 13 -47.61 -28.81 47.60
CA LEU A 13 -48.13 -28.32 48.90
C LEU A 13 -49.10 -27.17 48.63
N PHE A 14 -50.32 -27.35 49.15
CA PHE A 14 -51.37 -26.33 49.28
C PHE A 14 -51.01 -25.35 50.38
N GLY A 15 -51.17 -24.06 50.18
CA GLY A 15 -50.98 -23.01 51.21
C GLY A 15 -51.93 -21.84 51.00
N LEU A 16 -52.85 -21.82 51.84
CA LEU A 16 -53.78 -20.89 52.47
C LEU A 16 -53.76 -19.40 51.99
N PHE A 17 -54.94 -18.93 51.53
CA PHE A 17 -55.27 -17.53 51.24
C PHE A 17 -55.48 -16.76 52.58
N PHE A 18 -54.74 -15.65 52.78
CA PHE A 18 -55.04 -14.57 53.68
C PHE A 18 -55.41 -13.31 52.91
N LEU A 19 -56.68 -12.91 53.03
CA LEU A 19 -57.22 -11.67 52.46
C LEU A 19 -56.94 -10.52 53.44
N ILE A 20 -56.01 -9.61 53.07
CA ILE A 20 -55.81 -8.37 53.79
C ILE A 20 -56.33 -7.21 52.90
N LEU A 21 -57.38 -6.57 53.34
CA LEU A 21 -57.93 -5.36 52.76
C LEU A 21 -56.99 -4.17 53.10
N PHE A 22 -56.31 -3.66 52.03
CA PHE A 22 -55.57 -2.39 52.14
C PHE A 22 -56.38 -1.29 51.49
N SER A 23 -56.69 -0.25 52.26
CA SER A 23 -57.24 0.99 51.69
C SER A 23 -56.29 1.68 50.77
N ALA A 24 -56.68 1.85 49.51
CA ALA A 24 -55.90 2.55 48.51
C ALA A 24 -56.07 4.07 48.70
N ALA A 25 -55.00 4.72 49.12
CA ALA A 25 -54.83 6.14 48.91
C ALA A 25 -54.26 6.39 47.52
N PHE A 26 -55.00 7.06 46.64
CA PHE A 26 -54.53 7.43 45.29
C PHE A 26 -53.50 8.55 45.40
N PRO A 27 -52.24 8.36 44.95
CA PRO A 27 -51.32 9.47 44.78
C PRO A 27 -51.68 10.27 43.55
N LEU A 28 -51.60 11.59 43.64
CA LEU A 28 -51.73 12.54 42.56
C LEU A 28 -50.65 12.24 41.47
N PRO A 29 -50.96 12.44 40.15
CA PRO A 29 -49.99 12.16 39.12
C PRO A 29 -48.81 13.13 39.20
N ALA A 30 -47.61 12.58 39.45
CA ALA A 30 -46.37 13.31 39.34
C ALA A 30 -46.18 13.79 37.89
N GLY A 31 -45.89 15.09 37.76
CA GLY A 31 -45.65 15.71 36.45
C GLY A 31 -44.55 14.94 35.68
N ARG A 32 -44.89 14.57 34.48
CA ARG A 32 -43.96 13.90 33.56
C ARG A 32 -42.80 14.87 33.27
N ALA A 33 -41.59 14.54 33.74
CA ALA A 33 -40.39 15.25 33.35
C ALA A 33 -40.22 15.14 31.84
N ALA A 34 -39.97 16.24 31.19
CA ALA A 34 -39.66 16.24 29.74
C ALA A 34 -38.40 15.39 29.50
N PRO A 35 -38.34 14.58 28.41
CA PRO A 35 -37.15 13.83 28.06
C PRO A 35 -35.97 14.80 27.84
N PRO A 36 -34.76 14.43 28.26
CA PRO A 36 -33.58 15.26 28.00
C PRO A 36 -33.46 15.50 26.51
N ALA A 37 -33.22 16.77 26.12
CA ALA A 37 -32.96 17.13 24.76
C ALA A 37 -31.78 16.30 24.21
N MET A 38 -32.00 15.54 23.15
CA MET A 38 -30.91 14.83 22.47
C MET A 38 -29.89 15.88 22.01
N ALA A 39 -28.67 15.78 22.52
CA ALA A 39 -27.58 16.63 22.05
C ALA A 39 -27.40 16.35 20.54
N THR A 40 -27.48 17.39 19.74
CA THR A 40 -27.10 17.29 18.31
C THR A 40 -25.68 16.80 18.21
N PRO A 41 -25.38 15.73 17.46
CA PRO A 41 -24.01 15.29 17.27
C PRO A 41 -23.20 16.44 16.68
N ALA A 42 -22.02 16.68 17.27
CA ALA A 42 -21.09 17.65 16.72
C ALA A 42 -20.81 17.32 15.24
N PRO A 43 -20.71 18.32 14.35
CA PRO A 43 -20.41 18.07 12.96
C PRO A 43 -19.11 17.27 12.87
N ALA A 44 -19.16 16.15 12.15
CA ALA A 44 -17.96 15.34 11.91
C ALA A 44 -16.91 16.23 11.23
N VAL A 45 -15.76 16.37 11.88
CA VAL A 45 -14.61 17.10 11.33
C VAL A 45 -14.19 16.31 10.10
N ARG A 46 -14.39 16.87 8.90
CA ARG A 46 -13.85 16.28 7.67
C ARG A 46 -12.33 16.24 7.83
N PRO A 47 -11.68 15.08 7.59
CA PRO A 47 -10.23 15.04 7.51
C PRO A 47 -9.76 16.12 6.52
N ALA A 48 -8.72 16.87 6.88
CA ALA A 48 -8.11 17.79 5.93
C ALA A 48 -7.64 16.99 4.71
N ALA A 49 -7.81 17.54 3.51
CA ALA A 49 -7.30 16.91 2.31
C ALA A 49 -5.79 16.67 2.44
N ALA A 50 -5.31 15.53 1.98
CA ALA A 50 -3.90 15.20 2.01
C ALA A 50 -3.08 16.28 1.26
N PRO A 51 -1.94 16.72 1.81
CA PRO A 51 -1.10 17.74 1.17
C PRO A 51 -0.55 17.22 -0.16
N ILE A 52 -0.35 18.14 -1.11
CA ILE A 52 0.26 17.82 -2.40
C ILE A 52 1.63 18.47 -2.44
N TYR A 53 2.67 17.65 -2.51
CA TYR A 53 4.04 18.10 -2.72
C TYR A 53 4.29 18.32 -4.22
N SER A 54 5.07 19.34 -4.55
CA SER A 54 5.76 19.43 -5.83
C SER A 54 7.20 18.90 -5.68
N TYR A 55 8.01 19.05 -6.71
CA TYR A 55 9.37 18.54 -6.72
C TYR A 55 10.36 19.58 -7.22
N ARG A 56 11.62 19.37 -6.88
CA ARG A 56 12.78 20.00 -7.51
C ARG A 56 13.73 18.90 -7.95
N VAL A 57 14.18 18.94 -9.19
CA VAL A 57 15.21 18.02 -9.69
C VAL A 57 16.56 18.49 -9.12
N LEU A 58 17.24 17.60 -8.41
CA LEU A 58 18.58 17.83 -7.89
C LEU A 58 19.63 17.30 -8.86
N HIS A 59 19.39 16.11 -9.42
CA HIS A 59 20.29 15.48 -10.37
C HIS A 59 19.53 14.72 -11.46
N THR A 60 20.18 14.50 -12.61
CA THR A 60 19.63 13.72 -13.72
C THR A 60 20.68 12.71 -14.14
N TYR A 61 20.35 11.44 -14.05
CA TYR A 61 21.20 10.32 -14.40
C TYR A 61 20.76 9.72 -15.74
N PRO A 62 21.70 9.13 -16.54
CA PRO A 62 21.32 8.35 -17.71
C PRO A 62 20.47 7.15 -17.32
N HIS A 63 19.49 6.82 -18.16
CA HIS A 63 18.66 5.63 -18.01
C HIS A 63 18.37 5.01 -19.37
N ASP A 64 18.22 3.69 -19.43
CA ASP A 64 17.96 2.99 -20.70
C ASP A 64 16.55 3.26 -21.21
N SER A 65 16.45 4.04 -22.29
CA SER A 65 15.17 4.33 -22.96
C SER A 65 14.45 3.12 -23.54
N GLY A 66 15.07 1.95 -23.56
CA GLY A 66 14.46 0.67 -23.89
C GLY A 66 13.89 -0.07 -22.68
N ALA A 67 14.15 0.41 -21.45
CA ALA A 67 13.65 -0.17 -20.23
C ALA A 67 12.17 0.19 -20.00
N PHE A 68 11.30 -0.80 -20.00
CA PHE A 68 9.91 -0.64 -19.59
C PHE A 68 9.82 -0.92 -18.08
N THR A 69 10.21 0.07 -17.27
CA THR A 69 10.42 -0.06 -15.83
C THR A 69 9.14 -0.45 -15.10
N GLN A 70 9.23 -1.51 -14.29
CA GLN A 70 8.12 -2.04 -13.50
C GLN A 70 8.47 -2.17 -12.01
N GLY A 71 9.74 -2.19 -11.67
CA GLY A 71 10.23 -2.17 -10.30
C GLY A 71 11.61 -1.56 -10.25
N LEU A 72 11.90 -0.79 -9.20
CA LEU A 72 13.16 -0.10 -9.02
C LEU A 72 13.57 -0.13 -7.55
N VAL A 73 14.83 -0.45 -7.27
CA VAL A 73 15.38 -0.46 -5.90
C VAL A 73 16.81 0.07 -5.94
N TYR A 74 17.16 1.01 -5.08
CA TYR A 74 18.55 1.44 -4.88
C TYR A 74 19.11 0.84 -3.59
N THR A 75 20.20 0.12 -3.69
CA THR A 75 20.90 -0.39 -2.53
C THR A 75 22.35 -0.70 -2.86
N SER A 76 23.25 -0.54 -1.88
CA SER A 76 24.68 -0.83 -2.05
C SER A 76 25.32 -0.11 -3.24
N SER A 77 24.94 1.17 -3.46
CA SER A 77 25.44 2.06 -4.51
C SER A 77 25.10 1.65 -5.96
N VAL A 78 24.14 0.74 -6.15
CA VAL A 78 23.64 0.34 -7.46
C VAL A 78 22.11 0.34 -7.50
N LEU A 79 21.56 0.43 -8.71
CA LEU A 79 20.16 0.22 -8.97
C LEU A 79 19.90 -1.25 -9.36
N TYR A 80 18.79 -1.79 -8.86
CA TYR A 80 18.17 -3.00 -9.38
C TYR A 80 16.88 -2.59 -10.06
N GLU A 81 16.66 -3.13 -11.26
CA GLU A 81 15.51 -2.78 -12.07
C GLU A 81 14.81 -4.03 -12.60
N GLY A 82 13.52 -4.14 -12.37
CA GLY A 82 12.62 -5.08 -13.03
C GLY A 82 11.97 -4.41 -14.22
N THR A 83 12.05 -5.03 -15.40
CA THR A 83 11.39 -4.52 -16.61
C THR A 83 10.33 -5.47 -17.11
N GLY A 84 9.27 -4.91 -17.73
CA GLY A 84 8.18 -5.66 -18.32
C GLY A 84 8.02 -5.35 -19.80
N LEU A 85 8.14 -6.36 -20.66
CA LEU A 85 7.74 -6.31 -22.07
C LEU A 85 7.45 -7.73 -22.54
N THR A 86 6.48 -7.88 -23.42
CA THR A 86 6.17 -9.18 -24.03
C THR A 86 7.27 -9.66 -24.99
N GLY A 87 7.29 -10.95 -25.30
CA GLY A 87 8.19 -11.54 -26.28
C GLY A 87 9.64 -11.69 -25.80
N GLY A 88 9.84 -11.98 -24.49
CA GLY A 88 11.18 -12.26 -23.94
C GLY A 88 12.03 -11.01 -23.71
N ARG A 89 11.41 -9.84 -23.61
CA ARG A 89 12.10 -8.57 -23.36
C ARG A 89 11.98 -8.09 -21.90
N SER A 90 11.31 -8.86 -21.06
CA SER A 90 11.28 -8.64 -19.59
C SER A 90 12.60 -9.07 -18.99
N SER A 91 13.11 -8.32 -18.03
CA SER A 91 14.40 -8.61 -17.40
C SER A 91 14.46 -8.18 -15.95
N LEU A 92 15.41 -8.78 -15.22
CA LEU A 92 15.96 -8.29 -13.96
C LEU A 92 17.35 -7.74 -14.27
N ARG A 93 17.65 -6.52 -13.81
CA ARG A 93 18.91 -5.82 -14.11
C ARG A 93 19.59 -5.30 -12.84
N ARG A 94 20.90 -5.22 -12.87
CA ARG A 94 21.72 -4.41 -11.97
C ARG A 94 22.37 -3.32 -12.80
N VAL A 95 22.17 -2.07 -12.41
CA VAL A 95 22.51 -0.89 -13.20
C VAL A 95 23.38 0.06 -12.39
N ASP A 96 24.43 0.58 -13.00
CA ASP A 96 25.25 1.65 -12.42
C ASP A 96 24.47 2.97 -12.45
N LEU A 97 24.36 3.62 -11.29
CA LEU A 97 23.58 4.84 -11.15
C LEU A 97 24.11 5.99 -12.02
N GLU A 98 25.44 6.17 -12.02
CA GLU A 98 26.08 7.35 -12.63
C GLU A 98 26.10 7.29 -14.16
N THR A 99 26.27 6.07 -14.71
CA THR A 99 26.42 5.88 -16.13
C THR A 99 25.18 5.32 -16.83
N GLY A 100 24.26 4.73 -16.07
CA GLY A 100 23.12 3.98 -16.62
C GLY A 100 23.52 2.65 -17.27
N GLU A 101 24.79 2.21 -17.10
CA GLU A 101 25.27 0.96 -17.69
C GLU A 101 24.63 -0.25 -16.98
N VAL A 102 24.15 -1.21 -17.78
CA VAL A 102 23.62 -2.49 -17.28
C VAL A 102 24.80 -3.41 -16.96
N LEU A 103 25.13 -3.50 -15.67
CA LEU A 103 26.24 -4.30 -15.14
C LEU A 103 25.95 -5.81 -15.17
N GLN A 104 24.70 -6.18 -15.01
CA GLN A 104 24.22 -7.56 -15.01
C GLN A 104 22.76 -7.61 -15.46
N ILE A 105 22.40 -8.67 -16.20
CA ILE A 105 21.04 -8.86 -16.71
C ILE A 105 20.65 -10.35 -16.67
N HIS A 106 19.41 -10.60 -16.26
CA HIS A 106 18.72 -11.87 -16.43
C HIS A 106 17.44 -11.63 -17.23
N ASN A 107 17.30 -12.27 -18.39
CA ASN A 107 16.11 -12.15 -19.22
C ASN A 107 15.09 -13.23 -18.82
N LEU A 108 13.84 -12.82 -18.63
CA LEU A 108 12.75 -13.76 -18.37
C LEU A 108 12.38 -14.50 -19.66
N SER A 109 11.84 -15.72 -19.51
CA SER A 109 11.24 -16.45 -20.63
C SER A 109 10.11 -15.62 -21.29
N SER A 110 9.93 -15.80 -22.60
CA SER A 110 9.00 -15.00 -23.42
C SER A 110 7.53 -15.07 -23.00
N GLU A 111 7.17 -16.03 -22.19
CA GLU A 111 5.83 -16.17 -21.62
C GLU A 111 5.54 -15.25 -20.45
N TYR A 112 6.58 -14.65 -19.84
CA TYR A 112 6.43 -13.81 -18.64
C TYR A 112 6.55 -12.34 -19.00
N PHE A 113 5.66 -11.56 -18.40
CA PHE A 113 5.79 -10.12 -18.32
C PHE A 113 6.27 -9.78 -16.90
N GLY A 114 7.53 -9.30 -16.77
CA GLY A 114 8.14 -8.96 -15.49
C GLY A 114 7.52 -7.69 -14.90
N GLU A 115 7.41 -7.67 -13.59
CA GLU A 115 6.79 -6.60 -12.82
C GLU A 115 7.69 -6.17 -11.65
N GLY A 116 7.11 -5.62 -10.59
CA GLY A 116 7.78 -5.10 -9.42
C GLY A 116 8.79 -6.07 -8.82
N ILE A 117 9.85 -5.51 -8.24
CA ILE A 117 10.91 -6.25 -7.58
C ILE A 117 11.09 -5.80 -6.15
N VAL A 118 11.70 -6.66 -5.34
CA VAL A 118 12.26 -6.30 -4.04
C VAL A 118 13.62 -6.97 -3.86
N VAL A 119 14.56 -6.23 -3.30
CA VAL A 119 15.91 -6.73 -2.97
C VAL A 119 15.98 -6.98 -1.46
N LEU A 120 16.18 -8.25 -1.11
CA LEU A 120 16.43 -8.67 0.27
C LEU A 120 17.94 -8.88 0.47
N THR A 121 18.36 -9.32 1.66
CA THR A 121 19.79 -9.46 1.99
C THR A 121 20.56 -10.29 0.96
N SER A 122 20.04 -11.46 0.58
CA SER A 122 20.72 -12.40 -0.34
C SER A 122 19.89 -12.80 -1.54
N THR A 123 18.65 -12.31 -1.64
CA THR A 123 17.71 -12.70 -2.71
C THR A 123 17.01 -11.49 -3.32
N ILE A 124 16.54 -11.66 -4.56
CA ILE A 124 15.64 -10.73 -5.22
C ILE A 124 14.37 -11.49 -5.54
N ILE A 125 13.22 -10.87 -5.29
CA ILE A 125 11.92 -11.39 -5.72
C ILE A 125 11.41 -10.50 -6.84
N GLN A 126 11.01 -11.08 -7.97
CA GLN A 126 10.41 -10.37 -9.10
C GLN A 126 9.03 -10.95 -9.40
N LEU A 127 8.03 -10.08 -9.43
CA LEU A 127 6.66 -10.43 -9.81
C LEU A 127 6.53 -10.62 -11.33
N THR A 128 5.45 -11.28 -11.71
CA THR A 128 4.95 -11.30 -13.10
C THR A 128 3.52 -10.79 -13.15
N TRP A 129 3.11 -10.15 -14.23
CA TRP A 129 1.79 -9.53 -14.34
C TRP A 129 0.64 -10.51 -14.12
N GLN A 130 0.33 -11.36 -15.10
CA GLN A 130 -0.83 -12.25 -15.10
C GLN A 130 -0.45 -13.75 -15.01
N ASN A 131 0.84 -14.04 -14.95
CA ASN A 131 1.29 -15.41 -14.79
C ASN A 131 1.24 -15.87 -13.32
N HIS A 132 0.92 -14.96 -12.38
CA HIS A 132 0.77 -15.26 -10.95
C HIS A 132 1.98 -15.94 -10.32
N ARG A 133 3.18 -15.59 -10.83
CA ARG A 133 4.45 -16.17 -10.39
C ARG A 133 5.40 -15.07 -9.92
N ALA A 134 6.00 -15.27 -8.75
CA ALA A 134 7.07 -14.45 -8.23
C ALA A 134 8.36 -15.27 -8.28
N PHE A 135 9.30 -14.90 -9.10
CA PHE A 135 10.61 -15.54 -9.18
C PHE A 135 11.46 -15.14 -7.99
N VAL A 136 12.28 -16.05 -7.50
CA VAL A 136 13.28 -15.81 -6.47
C VAL A 136 14.64 -16.05 -7.07
N TYR A 137 15.49 -15.03 -7.02
CA TYR A 137 16.86 -15.09 -7.54
C TYR A 137 17.87 -14.94 -6.41
N ASP A 138 19.00 -15.58 -6.55
CA ASP A 138 20.21 -15.21 -5.81
C ASP A 138 20.63 -13.81 -6.23
N ARG A 139 20.87 -12.92 -5.26
CA ARG A 139 21.11 -11.49 -5.52
C ARG A 139 22.39 -11.22 -6.29
N ASP A 140 23.44 -12.02 -6.07
CA ASP A 140 24.74 -11.76 -6.66
C ASP A 140 24.84 -12.31 -8.08
N THR A 141 24.28 -13.50 -8.32
CA THR A 141 24.41 -14.23 -9.59
C THR A 141 23.22 -14.10 -10.51
N PHE A 142 22.05 -13.62 -10.03
CA PHE A 142 20.76 -13.63 -10.71
C PHE A 142 20.30 -15.03 -11.15
N SER A 143 20.85 -16.08 -10.53
CA SER A 143 20.37 -17.44 -10.74
C SER A 143 19.02 -17.64 -10.06
N GLU A 144 18.02 -18.17 -10.79
CA GLU A 144 16.74 -18.54 -10.19
C GLU A 144 16.95 -19.65 -9.17
N THR A 145 16.55 -19.42 -7.93
CA THR A 145 16.63 -20.36 -6.80
C THR A 145 15.28 -20.95 -6.43
N GLY A 146 14.20 -20.36 -6.93
CA GLY A 146 12.84 -20.82 -6.65
C GLY A 146 11.80 -19.85 -7.15
N HIS A 147 10.56 -20.11 -6.78
CA HIS A 147 9.45 -19.20 -7.07
C HIS A 147 8.31 -19.40 -6.07
N PHE A 148 7.48 -18.38 -5.97
CA PHE A 148 6.18 -18.43 -5.30
C PHE A 148 5.04 -18.29 -6.33
N THR A 149 3.82 -18.56 -5.88
CA THR A 149 2.61 -18.30 -6.65
C THR A 149 1.65 -17.42 -5.85
N TYR A 150 0.83 -16.64 -6.56
CA TYR A 150 -0.20 -15.79 -5.97
C TYR A 150 -1.42 -15.74 -6.88
N THR A 151 -2.54 -15.17 -6.41
CA THR A 151 -3.86 -15.29 -7.07
C THR A 151 -4.36 -14.01 -7.73
N THR A 152 -3.74 -12.85 -7.44
CA THR A 152 -4.04 -11.55 -8.06
C THR A 152 -3.11 -11.28 -9.22
N GLU A 153 -3.26 -10.19 -9.95
CA GLU A 153 -2.16 -9.66 -10.76
C GLU A 153 -1.01 -9.24 -9.84
N GLY A 154 0.21 -9.19 -10.36
CA GLY A 154 1.38 -8.69 -9.66
C GLY A 154 1.82 -7.38 -10.29
N TRP A 155 1.90 -6.27 -9.54
CA TRP A 155 2.33 -4.97 -10.03
C TRP A 155 3.57 -4.47 -9.29
N GLY A 156 3.44 -3.87 -8.14
CA GLY A 156 4.55 -3.38 -7.32
C GLY A 156 4.87 -4.29 -6.14
N LEU A 157 6.11 -4.23 -5.65
CA LEU A 157 6.57 -5.01 -4.51
C LEU A 157 7.64 -4.23 -3.75
N THR A 158 7.47 -4.09 -2.43
CA THR A 158 8.48 -3.52 -1.53
C THR A 158 8.54 -4.27 -0.20
N PHE A 159 9.45 -3.89 0.70
CA PHE A 159 9.68 -4.56 1.99
C PHE A 159 9.79 -3.55 3.13
N ASP A 160 9.01 -3.73 4.19
CA ASP A 160 8.97 -2.83 5.35
C ASP A 160 9.93 -3.24 6.50
N GLY A 161 10.85 -4.16 6.23
CA GLY A 161 11.75 -4.72 7.23
C GLY A 161 11.21 -5.99 7.90
N GLN A 162 9.91 -6.27 7.79
CA GLN A 162 9.27 -7.45 8.39
C GLN A 162 8.44 -8.25 7.38
N ARG A 163 7.72 -7.59 6.49
CA ARG A 163 6.79 -8.18 5.53
C ARG A 163 6.95 -7.54 4.16
N LEU A 164 6.65 -8.30 3.14
CA LEU A 164 6.50 -7.76 1.79
C LEU A 164 5.16 -7.03 1.67
N ILE A 165 5.17 -5.96 0.89
CA ILE A 165 3.97 -5.19 0.55
C ILE A 165 3.82 -5.22 -0.97
N MET A 166 2.67 -5.70 -1.46
CA MET A 166 2.42 -5.93 -2.88
C MET A 166 1.18 -5.18 -3.34
N SER A 167 1.24 -4.57 -4.51
CA SER A 167 0.10 -4.00 -5.24
C SER A 167 -0.33 -4.91 -6.40
N ASP A 168 -1.58 -4.75 -6.86
CA ASP A 168 -2.18 -5.48 -7.97
C ASP A 168 -3.00 -4.59 -8.92
N GLY A 169 -2.79 -3.27 -8.86
CA GLY A 169 -3.55 -2.29 -9.64
C GLY A 169 -4.91 -1.92 -9.04
N SER A 170 -5.36 -2.59 -7.99
CA SER A 170 -6.54 -2.18 -7.22
C SER A 170 -6.21 -1.06 -6.23
N SER A 171 -7.11 -0.80 -5.28
CA SER A 171 -6.86 0.07 -4.12
C SER A 171 -6.34 -0.71 -2.90
N THR A 172 -5.93 -1.96 -3.06
CA THR A 172 -5.51 -2.82 -1.96
C THR A 172 -3.99 -3.01 -1.97
N LEU A 173 -3.36 -2.88 -0.81
CA LEU A 173 -2.01 -3.35 -0.56
C LEU A 173 -2.09 -4.66 0.22
N TYR A 174 -1.39 -5.69 -0.26
CA TYR A 174 -1.33 -7.01 0.36
C TYR A 174 -0.03 -7.14 1.15
N PHE A 175 -0.12 -7.54 2.40
CA PHE A 175 1.03 -7.89 3.21
C PHE A 175 1.34 -9.37 3.07
N ARG A 176 2.60 -9.71 2.83
CA ARG A 176 3.02 -11.08 2.58
C ARG A 176 4.21 -11.46 3.46
N ASP A 177 4.23 -12.70 3.87
CA ASP A 177 5.38 -13.29 4.56
C ASP A 177 6.55 -13.45 3.58
N PRO A 178 7.77 -12.97 3.90
CA PRO A 178 8.89 -12.98 2.97
C PRO A 178 9.46 -14.37 2.67
N GLN A 179 9.18 -15.38 3.50
CA GLN A 179 9.68 -16.74 3.31
C GLN A 179 8.71 -17.65 2.57
N THR A 180 7.41 -17.44 2.77
CA THR A 180 6.37 -18.29 2.18
C THR A 180 5.54 -17.60 1.11
N PHE A 181 5.66 -16.28 1.02
CA PHE A 181 4.85 -15.39 0.17
C PHE A 181 3.34 -15.43 0.47
N SER A 182 2.95 -16.07 1.56
CA SER A 182 1.56 -16.17 2.00
C SER A 182 1.03 -14.79 2.42
N VAL A 183 -0.23 -14.50 2.11
CA VAL A 183 -0.89 -13.26 2.56
C VAL A 183 -1.08 -13.32 4.07
N THR A 184 -0.54 -12.35 4.79
CA THR A 184 -0.65 -12.18 6.24
C THR A 184 -1.66 -11.09 6.63
N GLY A 185 -2.06 -10.25 5.68
CA GLY A 185 -3.01 -9.17 5.86
C GLY A 185 -3.15 -8.33 4.59
N GLN A 186 -4.00 -7.34 4.68
CA GLN A 186 -4.19 -6.36 3.60
C GLN A 186 -4.77 -5.07 4.15
N VAL A 187 -4.62 -3.97 3.41
CA VAL A 187 -5.23 -2.68 3.73
C VAL A 187 -5.77 -2.04 2.46
N GLN A 188 -6.92 -1.38 2.56
CA GLN A 188 -7.45 -0.57 1.47
C GLN A 188 -6.90 0.85 1.56
N VAL A 189 -6.37 1.35 0.45
CA VAL A 189 -5.82 2.72 0.36
C VAL A 189 -6.93 3.71 0.06
N LEU A 190 -7.06 4.72 0.94
CA LEU A 190 -8.11 5.73 0.91
C LEU A 190 -7.52 7.14 1.04
N ASP A 191 -7.94 8.05 0.18
CA ASP A 191 -7.78 9.50 0.39
C ASP A 191 -9.07 10.03 1.02
N GLY A 192 -9.03 10.20 2.34
CA GLY A 192 -10.23 10.39 3.15
C GLY A 192 -11.14 9.17 3.10
N THR A 193 -12.18 9.20 2.27
CA THR A 193 -13.11 8.07 2.05
C THR A 193 -13.06 7.51 0.62
N THR A 194 -12.23 8.10 -0.24
CA THR A 194 -12.17 7.75 -1.66
C THR A 194 -11.07 6.71 -1.90
N PRO A 195 -11.36 5.52 -2.46
CA PRO A 195 -10.35 4.54 -2.79
C PRO A 195 -9.36 5.06 -3.85
N VAL A 196 -8.08 4.87 -3.61
CA VAL A 196 -7.01 5.17 -4.57
C VAL A 196 -6.68 3.89 -5.32
N THR A 197 -7.14 3.79 -6.55
CA THR A 197 -6.89 2.62 -7.43
C THR A 197 -5.67 2.83 -8.32
N ARG A 198 -5.26 1.77 -9.03
CA ARG A 198 -4.10 1.74 -9.93
C ARG A 198 -2.77 1.93 -9.20
N LEU A 199 -2.70 1.45 -7.96
CA LEU A 199 -1.44 1.38 -7.23
C LEU A 199 -0.50 0.45 -8.00
N ASN A 200 0.68 0.97 -8.35
CA ASN A 200 1.63 0.25 -9.19
C ASN A 200 2.95 0.05 -8.44
N GLU A 201 4.05 0.50 -8.98
CA GLU A 201 5.37 0.36 -8.39
C GLU A 201 5.41 0.99 -6.99
N LEU A 202 6.13 0.33 -6.06
CA LEU A 202 6.11 0.62 -4.64
C LEU A 202 7.52 0.76 -4.07
N GLU A 203 7.69 1.76 -3.19
CA GLU A 203 8.87 1.89 -2.35
C GLU A 203 8.47 2.17 -0.89
N TYR A 204 9.17 1.57 0.08
CA TYR A 204 8.94 1.81 1.50
C TYR A 204 10.00 2.76 2.04
N ILE A 205 9.56 3.93 2.52
CA ILE A 205 10.44 5.02 2.97
C ILE A 205 9.92 5.55 4.32
N ASP A 206 10.74 5.52 5.34
CA ASP A 206 10.47 6.15 6.65
C ASP A 206 9.11 5.82 7.25
N GLY A 207 8.67 4.58 7.15
CA GLY A 207 7.39 4.14 7.73
C GLY A 207 6.19 4.27 6.81
N GLU A 208 6.34 4.81 5.61
CA GLU A 208 5.28 5.01 4.63
C GLU A 208 5.55 4.23 3.34
N VAL A 209 4.48 3.85 2.64
CA VAL A 209 4.55 3.29 1.29
C VAL A 209 4.35 4.41 0.29
N TYR A 210 5.32 4.59 -0.60
CA TYR A 210 5.21 5.42 -1.78
C TYR A 210 4.75 4.54 -2.93
N ALA A 211 3.69 4.92 -3.64
CA ALA A 211 3.16 4.15 -4.74
C ALA A 211 2.94 5.02 -5.98
N ASN A 212 3.44 4.57 -7.13
CA ASN A 212 3.02 5.14 -8.40
C ASN A 212 1.53 4.88 -8.62
N VAL A 213 0.79 5.90 -9.07
CA VAL A 213 -0.60 5.75 -9.50
C VAL A 213 -0.63 5.69 -11.03
N TRP A 214 -0.77 4.50 -11.58
CA TRP A 214 -0.66 4.23 -13.02
C TRP A 214 -1.58 5.12 -13.87
N LEU A 215 -1.08 5.56 -15.01
CA LEU A 215 -1.68 6.54 -15.94
C LEU A 215 -1.82 7.95 -15.36
N THR A 216 -1.10 8.27 -14.29
CA THR A 216 -0.99 9.63 -13.76
C THR A 216 0.48 10.05 -13.67
N ASN A 217 0.73 11.33 -13.37
CA ASN A 217 2.05 11.82 -13.04
C ASN A 217 2.20 11.97 -11.51
N ARG A 218 1.60 11.07 -10.73
CA ARG A 218 1.53 11.17 -9.27
C ARG A 218 2.03 9.93 -8.57
N ILE A 219 2.65 10.19 -7.43
CA ILE A 219 2.95 9.20 -6.40
C ILE A 219 2.07 9.53 -5.20
N VAL A 220 1.53 8.50 -4.55
CA VAL A 220 0.79 8.61 -3.30
C VAL A 220 1.63 8.08 -2.15
N ARG A 221 1.67 8.79 -1.02
CA ARG A 221 2.27 8.36 0.23
C ARG A 221 1.19 7.81 1.14
N ILE A 222 1.40 6.62 1.66
CA ILE A 222 0.38 5.82 2.32
C ILE A 222 0.90 5.35 3.68
N ASP A 223 0.13 5.53 4.73
CA ASP A 223 0.35 4.82 5.99
C ASP A 223 -0.06 3.35 5.83
N PRO A 224 0.88 2.39 5.86
CA PRO A 224 0.58 0.98 5.62
C PRO A 224 -0.24 0.33 6.75
N THR A 225 -0.36 0.97 7.90
CA THR A 225 -1.15 0.46 9.03
C THR A 225 -2.64 0.74 8.84
N THR A 226 -2.96 1.93 8.36
CA THR A 226 -4.34 2.42 8.23
C THR A 226 -4.86 2.44 6.80
N GLY A 227 -3.97 2.42 5.81
CA GLY A 227 -4.28 2.62 4.41
C GLY A 227 -4.60 4.08 4.04
N GLN A 228 -4.50 5.02 5.00
CA GLN A 228 -4.80 6.41 4.73
C GLN A 228 -3.68 7.09 3.96
N VAL A 229 -4.08 7.87 2.95
CA VAL A 229 -3.16 8.74 2.21
C VAL A 229 -2.64 9.83 3.13
N GLN A 230 -1.32 9.92 3.24
CA GLN A 230 -0.63 10.94 4.02
C GLN A 230 -0.29 12.16 3.17
N ALA A 231 0.04 11.93 1.88
CA ALA A 231 0.35 12.99 0.94
C ALA A 231 0.27 12.49 -0.51
N TRP A 232 0.23 13.43 -1.42
CA TRP A 232 0.45 13.24 -2.85
C TRP A 232 1.74 13.92 -3.28
N ILE A 233 2.41 13.39 -4.29
CA ILE A 233 3.53 14.01 -4.97
C ILE A 233 3.11 14.18 -6.42
N ASP A 234 3.07 15.41 -6.90
CA ASP A 234 2.71 15.74 -8.28
C ASP A 234 3.98 16.00 -9.09
N LEU A 235 4.31 15.07 -9.98
CA LEU A 235 5.47 15.09 -10.87
C LEU A 235 5.10 15.57 -12.29
N THR A 236 4.00 16.30 -12.43
CA THR A 236 3.59 16.88 -13.71
C THR A 236 4.69 17.74 -14.29
N GLY A 237 5.06 17.50 -15.55
CA GLY A 237 6.15 18.19 -16.24
C GLY A 237 7.50 17.47 -16.20
N LEU A 238 7.68 16.43 -15.37
CA LEU A 238 8.93 15.67 -15.29
C LEU A 238 9.11 14.70 -16.46
N ARG A 239 8.01 14.12 -16.98
CA ARG A 239 8.05 13.12 -18.05
C ARG A 239 8.72 13.66 -19.30
N PRO A 240 9.79 13.00 -19.82
CA PRO A 240 10.44 13.39 -21.07
C PRO A 240 9.50 13.28 -22.28
N PRO A 241 9.67 14.13 -23.31
CA PRO A 241 8.89 14.03 -24.53
C PRO A 241 9.04 12.65 -25.19
N GLY A 242 7.93 12.03 -25.58
CA GLY A 242 7.91 10.72 -26.24
C GLY A 242 8.09 9.51 -25.31
N ALA A 243 8.39 9.72 -24.03
CA ALA A 243 8.46 8.65 -23.03
C ALA A 243 7.06 8.18 -22.61
N ASP A 244 6.96 6.98 -22.04
CA ASP A 244 5.70 6.40 -21.52
C ASP A 244 5.44 6.88 -20.08
N VAL A 245 4.56 6.26 -19.34
CA VAL A 245 4.10 6.71 -18.02
C VAL A 245 5.19 6.66 -16.95
N LEU A 246 5.04 7.53 -15.95
CA LEU A 246 5.80 7.51 -14.70
C LEU A 246 5.62 6.12 -14.03
N ASN A 247 6.73 5.46 -13.72
CA ASN A 247 6.77 4.22 -12.94
C ASN A 247 8.20 3.90 -12.54
N GLY A 248 8.45 3.75 -11.26
CA GLY A 248 9.75 3.51 -10.65
C GLY A 248 10.10 4.56 -9.60
N ILE A 249 10.23 4.11 -8.36
CA ILE A 249 10.63 4.86 -7.18
C ILE A 249 11.76 4.09 -6.53
N ALA A 250 12.83 4.75 -6.15
CA ALA A 250 13.87 4.13 -5.34
C ALA A 250 14.38 5.13 -4.29
N TYR A 251 14.82 4.64 -3.15
CA TYR A 251 15.31 5.47 -2.08
C TYR A 251 16.68 5.00 -1.57
N ASP A 252 17.58 5.95 -1.40
CA ASP A 252 18.86 5.75 -0.75
C ASP A 252 18.76 6.20 0.71
N GLU A 253 18.59 5.25 1.63
CA GLU A 253 18.47 5.53 3.07
C GLU A 253 19.72 6.25 3.65
N LEU A 254 20.92 5.94 3.15
CA LEU A 254 22.16 6.54 3.67
C LEU A 254 22.39 7.96 3.17
N GLY A 255 22.02 8.20 1.91
CA GLY A 255 22.16 9.52 1.27
C GLY A 255 20.92 10.39 1.37
N GLU A 256 19.81 9.86 1.89
CA GLU A 256 18.49 10.52 1.93
C GLU A 256 18.05 11.02 0.54
N ARG A 257 18.31 10.18 -0.50
CA ARG A 257 18.05 10.56 -1.91
C ARG A 257 16.85 9.81 -2.45
N LEU A 258 15.89 10.55 -3.02
CA LEU A 258 14.72 9.99 -3.68
C LEU A 258 14.91 10.01 -5.20
N PHE A 259 14.80 8.83 -5.82
CA PHE A 259 14.92 8.66 -7.26
C PHE A 259 13.59 8.30 -7.88
N VAL A 260 13.32 8.84 -9.06
CA VAL A 260 12.12 8.53 -9.85
C VAL A 260 12.46 8.40 -11.33
N THR A 261 11.78 7.49 -12.01
CA THR A 261 11.86 7.30 -13.45
C THR A 261 10.51 6.89 -14.03
N GLY A 262 10.47 6.42 -15.25
CA GLY A 262 9.28 5.90 -15.89
C GLY A 262 9.60 4.95 -17.03
N LYS A 263 8.56 4.35 -17.58
CA LYS A 263 8.64 3.40 -18.68
C LYS A 263 9.21 4.08 -19.90
N LEU A 264 10.30 3.51 -20.44
CA LEU A 264 11.02 4.03 -21.62
C LEU A 264 11.56 5.46 -21.42
N TRP A 265 11.82 5.87 -20.19
CA TRP A 265 12.45 7.17 -19.94
C TRP A 265 13.95 7.09 -20.17
N PRO A 266 14.56 8.09 -20.83
CA PRO A 266 16.01 8.14 -21.01
C PRO A 266 16.76 8.68 -19.77
N TYR A 267 16.02 9.04 -18.70
CA TYR A 267 16.57 9.64 -17.50
C TYR A 267 15.95 9.03 -16.26
N LEU A 268 16.77 8.92 -15.21
CA LEU A 268 16.38 8.77 -13.82
C LEU A 268 16.67 10.09 -13.14
N TYR A 269 15.74 10.56 -12.33
CA TYR A 269 15.87 11.86 -11.64
C TYR A 269 15.99 11.65 -10.15
N GLU A 270 16.99 12.30 -9.54
CA GLU A 270 17.03 12.56 -8.12
C GLU A 270 16.22 13.81 -7.82
N ILE A 271 15.25 13.70 -6.93
CA ILE A 271 14.32 14.79 -6.62
C ILE A 271 14.27 15.11 -5.13
N GLU A 272 13.97 16.35 -4.84
CA GLU A 272 13.59 16.82 -3.51
C GLU A 272 12.11 17.20 -3.50
N LEU A 273 11.41 16.83 -2.44
CA LEU A 273 10.01 17.17 -2.27
C LEU A 273 9.87 18.58 -1.72
N VAL A 274 9.04 19.40 -2.37
CA VAL A 274 8.77 20.77 -2.01
C VAL A 274 7.32 20.89 -1.54
N LEU A 275 7.11 21.31 -0.29
CA LEU A 275 5.78 21.63 0.20
C LEU A 275 5.19 22.79 -0.59
N PRO A 276 3.89 22.74 -0.92
CA PRO A 276 3.22 23.89 -1.49
C PRO A 276 3.29 25.06 -0.49
N VAL A 277 3.75 26.21 -0.95
CA VAL A 277 3.67 27.45 -0.16
C VAL A 277 2.19 27.68 0.16
N ARG A 278 1.79 27.53 1.41
CA ARG A 278 0.45 27.89 1.85
C ARG A 278 0.30 29.39 1.64
N SER A 279 -0.38 29.79 0.58
CA SER A 279 -0.82 31.19 0.43
C SER A 279 -1.84 31.45 1.54
N PHE A 280 -1.42 32.07 2.63
CA PHE A 280 -2.34 32.67 3.57
C PHE A 280 -3.03 33.83 2.85
N LEU A 281 -4.22 33.61 2.36
CA LEU A 281 -5.07 34.75 2.01
C LEU A 281 -5.30 35.52 3.32
N PRO A 282 -4.95 36.81 3.39
CA PRO A 282 -5.24 37.60 4.58
C PRO A 282 -6.74 37.58 4.81
N LEU A 283 -7.14 37.22 6.04
CA LEU A 283 -8.53 37.29 6.46
C LEU A 283 -8.95 38.77 6.35
N VAL A 284 -9.72 39.11 5.32
CA VAL A 284 -10.36 40.43 5.26
C VAL A 284 -11.49 40.39 6.28
N VAL A 285 -11.21 40.84 7.50
CA VAL A 285 -12.24 41.13 8.50
C VAL A 285 -12.96 42.37 8.02
N LYS A 286 -14.21 42.21 7.59
CA LYS A 286 -15.14 43.32 7.35
C LYS A 286 -15.81 43.72 8.65
#